data_74f35f9d9a825a57fa01e87e5efcb558
#
_entry.id   74f35f9d9a825a57fa01e87e5efcb558
#
_cell.length_a   1.000
_cell.length_b   1.000
_cell.length_c   1.000
_cell.angle_alpha   90.00
_cell.angle_beta   90.00
_cell.angle_gamma   90.00
#
_symmetry.space_group_name_H-M   'P 1'
#
loop_
_entity.id
_entity.type
_entity.pdbx_description
1 polymer ?
#
loop_
_entity_poly.entity_id
_entity_poly.type
_entity_poly.pdbx_seq_one_letter_code
_entity_poly.pdbx_strand_id
1 'polypeptide(L)'
;YLNAEEWIGEPNWKGVVEQCDEIMKLEYIIEPNWKTNFEVHNEVSREIILPICYKASDEWGNSIHLWTLHYLDPDVLGFTGGMWNGINAQPDFVRTFDTEDPRYEGSFLIGPMIDPSTGEILKTTLGHDLIHTIDLNVVAGTEKTDADGNLTPWGEVHQEDGARINKWVYEKGMQNTNMENDIAIFRLADVYLMKAEALVRMGGDLGEATRLVNAIRERAYGNSDHNYTSVTLDEDRKSTRLN
;
A
#
# COMPACT_ATOMS: atom_id res chain seq x y z
N TYR A 1 -17.05 10.28 -12.19
CA TYR A 1 -17.43 11.58 -11.60
C TYR A 1 -16.25 12.26 -10.89
N LEU A 2 -15.45 11.55 -10.10
CA LEU A 2 -14.33 12.14 -9.35
C LEU A 2 -13.33 12.89 -10.26
N ASN A 3 -13.04 12.34 -11.43
CA ASN A 3 -12.14 12.92 -12.44
C ASN A 3 -12.89 13.66 -13.57
N ALA A 4 -14.12 14.09 -13.34
CA ALA A 4 -14.92 14.73 -14.39
C ALA A 4 -14.26 16.01 -14.92
N GLU A 5 -13.65 16.81 -14.04
CA GLU A 5 -12.97 18.04 -14.42
C GLU A 5 -11.84 17.78 -15.44
N GLU A 6 -11.05 16.71 -15.26
CA GLU A 6 -9.97 16.34 -16.17
C GLU A 6 -10.48 15.84 -17.54
N TRP A 7 -11.63 15.17 -17.56
CA TRP A 7 -12.11 14.50 -18.76
C TRP A 7 -13.11 15.30 -19.57
N ILE A 8 -13.93 16.12 -18.89
CA ILE A 8 -14.99 16.92 -19.53
C ILE A 8 -14.89 18.42 -19.24
N GLY A 9 -13.86 18.86 -18.49
CA GLY A 9 -13.59 20.26 -18.20
C GLY A 9 -14.45 20.87 -17.09
N GLU A 10 -15.33 20.10 -16.47
CA GLU A 10 -16.21 20.56 -15.40
C GLU A 10 -16.25 19.55 -14.25
N PRO A 11 -16.08 20.01 -12.97
CA PRO A 11 -16.16 19.12 -11.82
C PRO A 11 -17.60 18.64 -11.57
N ASN A 12 -17.75 17.39 -11.10
CA ASN A 12 -19.06 16.84 -10.74
C ASN A 12 -19.05 16.23 -9.33
N TRP A 13 -18.64 17.03 -8.34
CA TRP A 13 -18.58 16.59 -6.95
C TRP A 13 -19.92 16.13 -6.38
N LYS A 14 -21.01 16.78 -6.79
CA LYS A 14 -22.36 16.35 -6.41
C LYS A 14 -22.66 14.94 -6.90
N GLY A 15 -22.32 14.63 -8.15
CA GLY A 15 -22.48 13.28 -8.69
C GLY A 15 -21.63 12.25 -7.96
N VAL A 16 -20.42 12.62 -7.48
CA VAL A 16 -19.61 11.74 -6.60
C VAL A 16 -20.38 11.42 -5.33
N VAL A 17 -20.86 12.45 -4.61
CA VAL A 17 -21.61 12.26 -3.35
C VAL A 17 -22.81 11.36 -3.55
N GLU A 18 -23.64 11.63 -4.58
CA GLU A 18 -24.85 10.85 -4.89
C GLU A 18 -24.52 9.36 -5.14
N GLN A 19 -23.47 9.06 -5.92
CA GLN A 19 -23.08 7.68 -6.19
C GLN A 19 -22.49 6.98 -4.94
N CYS A 20 -21.69 7.69 -4.16
CA CYS A 20 -21.17 7.15 -2.90
C CYS A 20 -22.32 6.83 -1.94
N ASP A 21 -23.33 7.71 -1.84
CA ASP A 21 -24.51 7.47 -1.02
C ASP A 21 -25.30 6.22 -1.44
N GLU A 22 -25.42 5.95 -2.75
CA GLU A 22 -26.06 4.72 -3.23
C GLU A 22 -25.24 3.48 -2.86
N ILE A 23 -23.93 3.52 -3.00
CA ILE A 23 -23.05 2.40 -2.63
C ILE A 23 -23.10 2.14 -1.12
N MET A 24 -23.10 3.20 -0.31
CA MET A 24 -23.15 3.10 1.16
C MET A 24 -24.48 2.53 1.70
N LYS A 25 -25.54 2.45 0.88
CA LYS A 25 -26.81 1.76 1.23
C LYS A 25 -26.72 0.25 1.03
N LEU A 26 -25.71 -0.24 0.34
CA LEU A 26 -25.50 -1.67 0.12
C LEU A 26 -24.93 -2.35 1.37
N GLU A 27 -24.86 -3.67 1.37
CA GLU A 27 -24.46 -4.47 2.54
C GLU A 27 -22.96 -4.55 2.79
N TYR A 28 -22.16 -3.66 2.18
CA TYR A 28 -20.74 -3.56 2.47
C TYR A 28 -20.49 -2.98 3.85
N ILE A 29 -19.40 -3.38 4.50
CA ILE A 29 -18.99 -2.85 5.80
C ILE A 29 -17.52 -2.44 5.76
N ILE A 30 -17.13 -1.49 6.59
CA ILE A 30 -15.71 -1.26 6.90
C ILE A 30 -15.25 -2.42 7.78
N GLU A 31 -14.31 -3.23 7.30
CA GLU A 31 -13.76 -4.34 8.08
C GLU A 31 -13.07 -3.80 9.34
N PRO A 32 -13.34 -4.39 10.52
CA PRO A 32 -12.72 -3.93 11.77
C PRO A 32 -11.19 -3.96 11.76
N ASN A 33 -10.62 -4.96 11.10
CA ASN A 33 -9.19 -5.04 10.82
C ASN A 33 -8.94 -4.75 9.34
N TRP A 34 -8.24 -3.66 9.04
CA TRP A 34 -7.94 -3.28 7.67
C TRP A 34 -7.14 -4.36 6.91
N LYS A 35 -6.32 -5.15 7.62
CA LYS A 35 -5.50 -6.22 7.04
C LYS A 35 -6.33 -7.36 6.48
N THR A 36 -7.58 -7.55 6.96
CA THR A 36 -8.52 -8.56 6.41
C THR A 36 -8.71 -8.42 4.90
N ASN A 37 -8.63 -7.20 4.37
CA ASN A 37 -8.72 -6.96 2.93
C ASN A 37 -7.50 -7.47 2.14
N PHE A 38 -6.44 -7.89 2.81
CA PHE A 38 -5.15 -8.27 2.22
C PHE A 38 -4.65 -9.63 2.72
N GLU A 39 -5.47 -10.35 3.48
CA GLU A 39 -5.19 -11.72 3.91
C GLU A 39 -5.12 -12.67 2.71
N VAL A 40 -4.58 -13.88 2.92
CA VAL A 40 -4.45 -14.90 1.85
C VAL A 40 -5.82 -15.22 1.25
N HIS A 41 -6.85 -15.38 2.11
CA HIS A 41 -8.24 -15.66 1.72
C HIS A 41 -9.11 -14.43 1.99
N ASN A 42 -8.85 -13.35 1.24
CA ASN A 42 -9.56 -12.09 1.41
C ASN A 42 -10.88 -11.99 0.62
N GLU A 43 -11.24 -13.02 -0.12
CA GLU A 43 -12.55 -13.14 -0.77
C GLU A 43 -13.73 -13.09 0.21
N VAL A 44 -13.47 -13.32 1.50
CA VAL A 44 -14.48 -13.22 2.57
C VAL A 44 -14.71 -11.79 3.05
N SER A 45 -13.86 -10.84 2.65
CA SER A 45 -13.98 -9.44 3.07
C SER A 45 -15.27 -8.81 2.54
N ARG A 46 -16.05 -8.25 3.45
CA ARG A 46 -17.26 -7.50 3.12
C ARG A 46 -16.99 -6.03 2.80
N GLU A 47 -15.75 -5.59 2.84
CA GLU A 47 -15.34 -4.25 2.43
C GLU A 47 -15.02 -4.18 0.93
N ILE A 48 -14.57 -5.29 0.33
CA ILE A 48 -14.17 -5.34 -1.08
C ILE A 48 -15.41 -5.26 -1.97
N ILE A 49 -15.42 -4.27 -2.86
CA ILE A 49 -16.52 -4.03 -3.83
C ILE A 49 -16.18 -4.64 -5.19
N LEU A 50 -14.95 -4.44 -5.65
CA LEU A 50 -14.48 -4.93 -6.93
C LEU A 50 -13.09 -5.53 -6.79
N PRO A 51 -12.97 -6.86 -6.71
CA PRO A 51 -11.68 -7.55 -6.72
C PRO A 51 -11.22 -7.91 -8.14
N ILE A 52 -9.90 -8.07 -8.30
CA ILE A 52 -9.33 -8.96 -9.31
C ILE A 52 -9.06 -10.28 -8.57
N CYS A 53 -9.84 -11.31 -8.91
CA CYS A 53 -9.75 -12.59 -8.25
C CYS A 53 -8.55 -13.40 -8.74
N TYR A 54 -7.80 -13.97 -7.79
CA TYR A 54 -6.65 -14.80 -8.05
C TYR A 54 -6.81 -16.19 -7.43
N LYS A 55 -6.07 -17.14 -7.99
CA LYS A 55 -6.01 -18.49 -7.48
C LYS A 55 -4.60 -19.05 -7.69
N ALA A 56 -4.00 -19.56 -6.62
CA ALA A 56 -2.62 -20.06 -6.67
C ALA A 56 -2.42 -21.21 -7.66
N SER A 57 -3.48 -21.99 -7.94
CA SER A 57 -3.46 -23.06 -8.93
C SER A 57 -3.48 -22.57 -10.38
N ASP A 58 -3.81 -21.29 -10.60
CA ASP A 58 -3.93 -20.73 -11.94
C ASP A 58 -2.56 -20.24 -12.43
N GLU A 59 -2.37 -20.20 -13.74
CA GLU A 59 -1.11 -19.78 -14.37
C GLU A 59 -0.74 -18.33 -14.01
N TRP A 60 -1.73 -17.51 -13.66
CA TRP A 60 -1.60 -16.08 -13.40
C TRP A 60 -2.20 -15.69 -12.03
N GLY A 61 -1.71 -16.30 -10.95
CA GLY A 61 -2.04 -15.86 -9.59
C GLY A 61 -1.43 -14.51 -9.22
N ASN A 62 -1.77 -14.00 -8.03
CA ASN A 62 -1.16 -12.78 -7.52
C ASN A 62 0.34 -12.99 -7.31
N SER A 63 1.15 -12.27 -8.05
CA SER A 63 2.62 -12.39 -8.05
C SER A 63 3.35 -11.12 -7.60
N ILE A 64 2.67 -10.19 -6.94
CA ILE A 64 3.27 -8.91 -6.54
C ILE A 64 4.51 -9.06 -5.65
N HIS A 65 4.52 -10.10 -4.81
CA HIS A 65 5.65 -10.43 -3.95
C HIS A 65 6.91 -10.77 -4.74
N LEU A 66 6.79 -11.44 -5.90
CA LEU A 66 7.94 -11.76 -6.77
C LEU A 66 8.68 -10.49 -7.19
N TRP A 67 7.92 -9.44 -7.51
CA TRP A 67 8.48 -8.21 -8.03
C TRP A 67 9.17 -7.37 -6.97
N THR A 68 8.69 -7.39 -5.72
CA THR A 68 9.15 -6.48 -4.68
C THR A 68 10.15 -7.09 -3.71
N LEU A 69 10.02 -8.38 -3.36
CA LEU A 69 10.86 -8.99 -2.34
C LEU A 69 12.27 -9.28 -2.83
N HIS A 70 13.23 -9.16 -1.90
CA HIS A 70 14.62 -9.58 -2.12
C HIS A 70 14.69 -11.13 -2.17
N TYR A 71 15.73 -11.66 -2.81
CA TYR A 71 15.93 -13.09 -3.02
C TYR A 71 15.93 -13.92 -1.73
N LEU A 72 16.29 -13.35 -0.59
CA LEU A 72 16.39 -14.00 0.71
C LEU A 72 15.20 -13.69 1.64
N ASP A 73 14.29 -12.79 1.27
CA ASP A 73 13.13 -12.45 2.12
C ASP A 73 12.25 -13.67 2.42
N PRO A 74 12.04 -14.64 1.49
CA PRO A 74 11.27 -15.85 1.77
C PRO A 74 11.76 -16.64 2.99
N ASP A 75 13.07 -16.67 3.24
CA ASP A 75 13.67 -17.40 4.37
C ASP A 75 13.18 -16.84 5.71
N VAL A 76 12.95 -15.52 5.78
CA VAL A 76 12.42 -14.84 6.96
C VAL A 76 10.88 -14.90 6.99
N LEU A 77 10.23 -14.77 5.85
CA LEU A 77 8.78 -14.71 5.75
C LEU A 77 8.09 -16.09 5.79
N GLY A 78 8.88 -17.18 5.68
CA GLY A 78 8.42 -18.55 5.91
C GLY A 78 7.74 -19.19 4.70
N PHE A 79 8.20 -18.90 3.49
CA PHE A 79 7.77 -19.58 2.26
C PHE A 79 8.97 -19.82 1.33
N THR A 80 8.76 -20.52 0.21
CA THR A 80 9.79 -20.77 -0.81
C THR A 80 9.37 -20.18 -2.15
N GLY A 81 10.31 -19.55 -2.85
CA GLY A 81 10.07 -18.98 -4.18
C GLY A 81 11.26 -18.16 -4.66
N GLY A 82 11.35 -17.97 -5.96
CA GLY A 82 12.38 -17.16 -6.61
C GLY A 82 11.92 -15.71 -6.74
N MET A 83 12.28 -14.86 -5.77
CA MET A 83 11.97 -13.43 -5.82
C MET A 83 12.83 -12.71 -6.84
N TRP A 84 12.37 -11.57 -7.35
CA TRP A 84 13.03 -10.86 -8.44
C TRP A 84 13.72 -9.56 -8.03
N ASN A 85 13.42 -9.04 -6.86
CA ASN A 85 14.02 -7.81 -6.33
C ASN A 85 13.92 -6.62 -7.30
N GLY A 86 12.79 -6.52 -8.02
CA GLY A 86 12.67 -5.66 -9.19
C GLY A 86 12.03 -4.30 -8.93
N ILE A 87 11.17 -4.16 -7.92
CA ILE A 87 10.47 -2.91 -7.62
C ILE A 87 10.47 -2.60 -6.13
N ASN A 88 10.60 -1.32 -5.81
CA ASN A 88 10.53 -0.79 -4.45
C ASN A 88 9.54 0.38 -4.40
N ALA A 89 9.01 0.65 -3.21
CA ALA A 89 8.26 1.88 -3.00
C ALA A 89 9.19 3.10 -3.14
N GLN A 90 8.71 4.16 -3.78
CA GLN A 90 9.47 5.39 -3.93
C GLN A 90 9.74 6.04 -2.58
N PRO A 91 10.98 6.46 -2.26
CA PRO A 91 11.34 7.01 -0.96
C PRO A 91 10.45 8.19 -0.51
N ASP A 92 10.19 9.13 -1.42
CA ASP A 92 9.36 10.30 -1.12
C ASP A 92 7.90 9.90 -0.84
N PHE A 93 7.40 8.85 -1.51
CA PHE A 93 6.08 8.31 -1.23
C PHE A 93 6.03 7.67 0.15
N VAL A 94 7.01 6.84 0.51
CA VAL A 94 7.10 6.21 1.85
C VAL A 94 7.11 7.27 2.96
N ARG A 95 7.86 8.37 2.77
CA ARG A 95 7.96 9.47 3.73
C ARG A 95 6.69 10.30 3.88
N THR A 96 5.71 10.13 3.00
CA THR A 96 4.40 10.79 3.17
C THR A 96 3.52 10.12 4.22
N PHE A 97 3.89 8.92 4.65
CA PHE A 97 3.13 8.15 5.65
C PHE A 97 3.51 8.58 7.07
N ASP A 98 2.54 8.54 7.95
CA ASP A 98 2.75 8.67 9.39
C ASP A 98 3.29 7.33 9.92
N THR A 99 4.47 7.37 10.53
CA THR A 99 5.11 6.16 11.06
C THR A 99 4.42 5.62 12.32
N GLU A 100 3.57 6.42 12.97
CA GLU A 100 2.72 6.00 14.09
C GLU A 100 1.45 5.28 13.62
N ASP A 101 1.10 5.41 12.33
CA ASP A 101 -0.04 4.71 11.77
C ASP A 101 0.29 3.22 11.56
N PRO A 102 -0.46 2.28 12.16
CA PRO A 102 -0.19 0.85 12.03
C PRO A 102 -0.18 0.33 10.59
N ARG A 103 -0.83 1.06 9.67
CA ARG A 103 -0.82 0.73 8.24
C ARG A 103 0.54 0.97 7.58
N TYR A 104 1.41 1.82 8.17
CA TYR A 104 2.77 2.03 7.67
C TYR A 104 3.57 0.73 7.68
N GLU A 105 3.70 0.08 8.84
CA GLU A 105 4.38 -1.21 8.97
C GLU A 105 3.68 -2.31 8.16
N GLY A 106 2.35 -2.28 8.12
CA GLY A 106 1.58 -3.23 7.34
C GLY A 106 1.68 -3.05 5.82
N SER A 107 2.17 -1.92 5.32
CA SER A 107 2.31 -1.62 3.89
C SER A 107 3.73 -1.73 3.38
N PHE A 108 4.73 -1.57 4.25
CA PHE A 108 6.13 -1.58 3.87
C PHE A 108 6.95 -2.53 4.74
N LEU A 109 7.80 -3.32 4.11
CA LEU A 109 8.84 -4.09 4.78
C LEU A 109 10.12 -3.27 4.75
N ILE A 110 10.54 -2.79 5.94
CA ILE A 110 11.69 -1.93 6.15
C ILE A 110 12.41 -2.43 7.40
N GLY A 111 13.74 -2.38 7.38
CA GLY A 111 14.57 -2.80 8.49
C GLY A 111 15.32 -4.10 8.24
N PRO A 112 15.98 -4.65 9.27
CA PRO A 112 16.82 -5.84 9.15
C PRO A 112 15.98 -7.11 8.96
N MET A 113 16.42 -7.96 8.05
CA MET A 113 15.85 -9.27 7.82
C MET A 113 16.56 -10.29 8.73
N ILE A 114 15.86 -10.69 9.79
CA ILE A 114 16.40 -11.56 10.84
C ILE A 114 16.08 -13.01 10.51
N ASP A 115 17.10 -13.85 10.41
CA ASP A 115 16.95 -15.30 10.28
C ASP A 115 16.25 -15.86 11.52
N PRO A 116 15.08 -16.47 11.39
CA PRO A 116 14.30 -16.97 12.53
C PRO A 116 15.00 -18.14 13.25
N SER A 117 15.97 -18.82 12.64
CA SER A 117 16.68 -19.95 13.20
C SER A 117 17.92 -19.54 14.02
N THR A 118 18.59 -18.46 13.63
CA THR A 118 19.83 -18.01 14.28
C THR A 118 19.64 -16.74 15.09
N GLY A 119 18.65 -15.91 14.76
CA GLY A 119 18.46 -14.57 15.33
C GLY A 119 19.44 -13.54 14.79
N GLU A 120 20.19 -13.85 13.75
CA GLU A 120 21.14 -12.94 13.12
C GLU A 120 20.57 -12.30 11.86
N ILE A 121 21.12 -11.15 11.44
CA ILE A 121 20.74 -10.50 10.18
C ILE A 121 21.25 -11.36 9.03
N LEU A 122 20.39 -11.66 8.06
CA LEU A 122 20.80 -12.34 6.83
C LEU A 122 21.85 -11.53 6.08
N LYS A 123 22.72 -12.24 5.37
CA LYS A 123 23.74 -11.62 4.51
C LYS A 123 23.40 -11.84 3.04
N THR A 124 23.52 -10.80 2.26
CA THR A 124 23.44 -10.89 0.80
C THR A 124 24.62 -11.70 0.23
N THR A 125 24.57 -12.08 -1.01
CA THR A 125 25.66 -12.78 -1.70
C THR A 125 26.96 -11.95 -1.77
N LEU A 126 26.86 -10.63 -1.60
CA LEU A 126 28.00 -9.71 -1.52
C LEU A 126 28.53 -9.54 -0.10
N GLY A 127 27.91 -10.18 0.89
CA GLY A 127 28.31 -10.12 2.29
C GLY A 127 27.75 -8.93 3.07
N HIS A 128 26.87 -8.12 2.46
CA HIS A 128 26.21 -7.02 3.14
C HIS A 128 25.10 -7.54 4.05
N ASP A 129 24.80 -6.81 5.11
CA ASP A 129 23.60 -7.06 5.93
C ASP A 129 22.35 -6.80 5.10
N LEU A 130 21.40 -7.74 5.14
CA LEU A 130 20.12 -7.56 4.47
C LEU A 130 19.23 -6.66 5.33
N ILE A 131 19.29 -5.37 5.05
CA ILE A 131 18.51 -4.33 5.73
C ILE A 131 17.78 -3.51 4.67
N HIS A 132 16.46 -3.64 4.62
CA HIS A 132 15.68 -2.81 3.72
C HIS A 132 15.58 -1.38 4.23
N THR A 133 16.07 -0.45 3.44
CA THR A 133 16.08 0.99 3.75
C THR A 133 14.94 1.70 3.05
N ILE A 134 14.64 2.94 3.44
CA ILE A 134 13.71 3.77 2.65
C ILE A 134 14.42 4.25 1.37
N ASP A 135 15.66 4.69 1.51
CA ASP A 135 16.44 5.24 0.40
C ASP A 135 17.05 4.15 -0.47
N LEU A 136 17.20 4.48 -1.75
CA LEU A 136 17.96 3.71 -2.72
C LEU A 136 19.34 4.36 -2.88
N ASN A 137 20.37 3.72 -2.37
CA ASN A 137 21.72 4.26 -2.43
C ASN A 137 22.42 3.77 -3.71
N VAL A 138 22.87 4.70 -4.52
CA VAL A 138 23.63 4.37 -5.75
C VAL A 138 25.01 3.86 -5.35
N VAL A 139 25.40 2.74 -5.92
CA VAL A 139 26.73 2.14 -5.73
C VAL A 139 27.79 3.09 -6.34
N ALA A 140 28.74 3.52 -5.53
CA ALA A 140 29.76 4.45 -5.95
C ALA A 140 30.53 3.95 -7.19
N GLY A 141 30.65 4.80 -8.21
CA GLY A 141 31.31 4.50 -9.46
C GLY A 141 30.40 3.89 -10.54
N THR A 142 29.10 3.74 -10.26
CA THR A 142 28.12 3.28 -11.23
C THR A 142 27.16 4.39 -11.68
N GLU A 143 27.36 5.61 -11.21
CA GLU A 143 26.56 6.77 -11.53
C GLU A 143 26.55 7.02 -13.03
N LYS A 144 25.38 7.32 -13.57
CA LYS A 144 25.19 7.67 -14.99
C LYS A 144 25.30 9.18 -15.16
N THR A 145 25.73 9.60 -16.33
CA THR A 145 25.72 11.00 -16.74
C THR A 145 24.61 11.26 -17.75
N ASP A 146 24.06 12.47 -17.72
CA ASP A 146 23.17 12.97 -18.76
C ASP A 146 23.93 13.34 -20.05
N ALA A 147 23.22 13.86 -21.04
CA ALA A 147 23.80 14.25 -22.31
C ALA A 147 24.80 15.41 -22.18
N ASP A 148 24.73 16.20 -21.13
CA ASP A 148 25.60 17.34 -20.83
C ASP A 148 26.80 16.95 -19.93
N GLY A 149 26.86 15.66 -19.52
CA GLY A 149 27.96 15.11 -18.70
C GLY A 149 27.77 15.32 -17.19
N ASN A 150 26.59 15.77 -16.72
CA ASN A 150 26.30 15.90 -15.30
C ASN A 150 25.90 14.54 -14.71
N LEU A 151 26.31 14.27 -13.45
CA LEU A 151 25.87 13.09 -12.74
C LEU A 151 24.35 13.11 -12.56
N THR A 152 23.72 11.99 -12.86
CA THR A 152 22.29 11.78 -12.64
C THR A 152 22.07 11.02 -11.32
N PRO A 153 20.87 11.03 -10.73
CA PRO A 153 20.53 10.19 -9.60
C PRO A 153 20.36 8.71 -9.98
N TRP A 154 20.76 8.31 -11.18
CA TRP A 154 20.61 6.97 -11.73
C TRP A 154 21.95 6.25 -11.71
N GLY A 155 21.94 4.99 -11.32
CA GLY A 155 23.07 4.10 -11.26
C GLY A 155 22.63 2.71 -10.84
N GLU A 156 23.55 1.84 -10.52
CA GLU A 156 23.23 0.59 -9.81
C GLU A 156 22.95 0.90 -8.34
N VAL A 157 21.95 0.26 -7.77
CA VAL A 157 21.62 0.39 -6.34
C VAL A 157 21.98 -0.89 -5.60
N HIS A 158 22.20 -0.79 -4.30
CA HIS A 158 22.42 -1.98 -3.49
C HIS A 158 21.19 -2.86 -3.49
N GLN A 159 21.36 -4.17 -3.54
CA GLN A 159 20.27 -5.15 -3.64
C GLN A 159 19.31 -5.10 -2.45
N GLU A 160 19.88 -4.82 -1.28
CA GLU A 160 19.17 -4.74 0.00
C GLU A 160 18.36 -3.46 0.16
N ASP A 161 18.65 -2.39 -0.58
CA ASP A 161 18.02 -1.09 -0.45
C ASP A 161 16.57 -1.06 -0.94
N GLY A 162 15.82 -0.12 -0.40
CA GLY A 162 14.45 0.19 -0.77
C GLY A 162 13.38 -0.52 0.05
N ALA A 163 12.31 0.20 0.38
CA ALA A 163 11.15 -0.33 1.07
C ALA A 163 10.38 -1.31 0.18
N ARG A 164 10.15 -2.53 0.66
CA ARG A 164 9.39 -3.56 -0.06
C ARG A 164 7.90 -3.40 0.20
N ILE A 165 7.07 -3.75 -0.80
CA ILE A 165 5.62 -3.71 -0.66
C ILE A 165 5.19 -4.89 0.22
N ASN A 166 4.56 -4.59 1.38
CA ASN A 166 4.15 -5.58 2.39
C ASN A 166 2.64 -5.56 2.66
N LYS A 167 1.86 -5.06 1.71
CA LYS A 167 0.43 -4.86 1.91
C LYS A 167 -0.35 -6.19 1.97
N TRP A 168 -0.01 -7.14 1.10
CA TRP A 168 -0.63 -8.47 1.07
C TRP A 168 0.10 -9.43 1.99
N VAL A 169 -0.66 -10.23 2.73
CA VAL A 169 -0.11 -11.25 3.62
C VAL A 169 0.44 -12.41 2.79
N TYR A 170 1.65 -12.81 3.10
CA TYR A 170 2.29 -13.95 2.43
C TYR A 170 1.79 -15.27 3.01
N GLU A 171 1.48 -16.23 2.16
CA GLU A 171 1.06 -17.56 2.58
C GLU A 171 2.25 -18.36 3.10
N LYS A 172 2.26 -18.64 4.40
CA LYS A 172 3.32 -19.45 5.00
C LYS A 172 3.35 -20.87 4.44
N GLY A 173 4.53 -21.32 4.10
CA GLY A 173 4.72 -22.65 3.50
C GLY A 173 4.38 -22.74 2.01
N MET A 174 4.04 -21.63 1.38
CA MET A 174 3.82 -21.55 -0.07
C MET A 174 5.04 -22.11 -0.83
N GLN A 175 4.79 -22.97 -1.79
CA GLN A 175 5.81 -23.65 -2.61
C GLN A 175 5.80 -23.20 -4.06
N ASN A 176 4.92 -22.30 -4.41
CA ASN A 176 4.79 -21.77 -5.77
C ASN A 176 4.98 -20.25 -5.78
N THR A 177 4.91 -19.68 -6.97
CA THR A 177 5.13 -18.24 -7.18
C THR A 177 3.83 -17.43 -7.21
N ASN A 178 2.68 -18.04 -6.95
CA ASN A 178 1.38 -17.39 -7.03
C ASN A 178 0.69 -17.43 -5.67
N MET A 179 0.22 -16.27 -5.22
CA MET A 179 -0.61 -16.15 -4.02
C MET A 179 -2.09 -16.16 -4.38
N GLU A 180 -2.93 -16.49 -3.40
CA GLU A 180 -4.39 -16.52 -3.55
C GLU A 180 -5.07 -15.19 -3.24
N ASN A 181 -4.37 -14.23 -2.63
CA ASN A 181 -4.96 -12.94 -2.27
C ASN A 181 -5.53 -12.23 -3.50
N ASP A 182 -6.78 -11.86 -3.43
CA ASP A 182 -7.40 -10.98 -4.42
C ASP A 182 -6.83 -9.55 -4.33
N ILE A 183 -6.73 -8.87 -5.46
CA ILE A 183 -6.38 -7.45 -5.49
C ILE A 183 -7.67 -6.63 -5.50
N ALA A 184 -7.95 -5.96 -4.38
CA ALA A 184 -9.09 -5.07 -4.28
C ALA A 184 -8.85 -3.80 -5.11
N ILE A 185 -9.64 -3.61 -6.18
CA ILE A 185 -9.63 -2.39 -6.99
C ILE A 185 -10.40 -1.29 -6.28
N PHE A 186 -11.57 -1.62 -5.72
CA PHE A 186 -12.38 -0.71 -4.91
C PHE A 186 -12.87 -1.41 -3.65
N ARG A 187 -12.83 -0.67 -2.54
CA ARG A 187 -13.37 -1.05 -1.23
C ARG A 187 -14.28 0.06 -0.70
N LEU A 188 -15.12 -0.26 0.26
CA LEU A 188 -15.99 0.73 0.91
C LEU A 188 -15.20 1.90 1.52
N ALA A 189 -13.99 1.64 2.04
CA ALA A 189 -13.11 2.69 2.53
C ALA A 189 -12.75 3.72 1.45
N ASP A 190 -12.54 3.29 0.20
CA ASP A 190 -12.31 4.20 -0.93
C ASP A 190 -13.54 5.05 -1.22
N VAL A 191 -14.73 4.48 -1.09
CA VAL A 191 -16.01 5.22 -1.24
C VAL A 191 -16.16 6.30 -0.17
N TYR A 192 -15.80 5.98 1.09
CA TYR A 192 -15.82 6.97 2.19
C TYR A 192 -14.90 8.15 1.90
N LEU A 193 -13.68 7.86 1.46
CA LEU A 193 -12.68 8.90 1.16
C LEU A 193 -13.05 9.70 -0.08
N MET A 194 -13.55 9.07 -1.15
CA MET A 194 -14.05 9.79 -2.35
C MET A 194 -15.21 10.72 -1.99
N LYS A 195 -16.15 10.29 -1.13
CA LYS A 195 -17.25 11.15 -0.67
C LYS A 195 -16.72 12.30 0.18
N ALA A 196 -15.79 12.05 1.10
CA ALA A 196 -15.18 13.08 1.92
C ALA A 196 -14.46 14.13 1.07
N GLU A 197 -13.64 13.72 0.10
CA GLU A 197 -12.99 14.63 -0.85
C GLU A 197 -14.00 15.49 -1.60
N ALA A 198 -15.05 14.88 -2.14
CA ALA A 198 -16.08 15.60 -2.88
C ALA A 198 -16.79 16.64 -2.01
N LEU A 199 -17.13 16.31 -0.75
CA LEU A 199 -17.74 17.23 0.20
C LEU A 199 -16.81 18.43 0.51
N VAL A 200 -15.52 18.17 0.74
CA VAL A 200 -14.53 19.24 0.97
C VAL A 200 -14.40 20.16 -0.23
N ARG A 201 -14.26 19.59 -1.44
CA ARG A 201 -14.07 20.36 -2.68
C ARG A 201 -15.27 21.22 -3.05
N MET A 202 -16.48 20.74 -2.79
CA MET A 202 -17.69 21.52 -3.10
C MET A 202 -18.08 22.50 -1.98
N GLY A 203 -17.33 22.57 -0.86
CA GLY A 203 -17.71 23.38 0.31
C GLY A 203 -19.01 22.87 0.97
N GLY A 204 -19.24 21.57 0.91
CA GLY A 204 -20.42 20.90 1.47
C GLY A 204 -20.33 20.64 2.98
N ASP A 205 -20.91 19.53 3.43
CA ASP A 205 -20.93 19.16 4.85
C ASP A 205 -19.55 18.66 5.33
N LEU A 206 -18.77 19.56 5.93
CA LEU A 206 -17.45 19.24 6.49
C LEU A 206 -17.56 18.32 7.73
N GLY A 207 -18.68 18.35 8.45
CA GLY A 207 -18.92 17.43 9.57
C GLY A 207 -19.02 15.98 9.09
N GLU A 208 -19.79 15.75 8.03
CA GLU A 208 -19.88 14.44 7.39
C GLU A 208 -18.53 14.00 6.77
N ALA A 209 -17.83 14.90 6.06
CA ALA A 209 -16.51 14.60 5.52
C ALA A 209 -15.53 14.16 6.63
N THR A 210 -15.50 14.89 7.75
CA THR A 210 -14.66 14.58 8.91
C THR A 210 -15.03 13.23 9.52
N ARG A 211 -16.32 12.94 9.66
CA ARG A 211 -16.81 11.65 10.17
C ARG A 211 -16.35 10.48 9.31
N LEU A 212 -16.41 10.61 7.99
CA LEU A 212 -15.99 9.57 7.04
C LEU A 212 -14.49 9.28 7.13
N VAL A 213 -13.66 10.32 7.13
CA VAL A 213 -12.20 10.17 7.27
C VAL A 213 -11.85 9.57 8.64
N ASN A 214 -12.49 10.06 9.72
CA ASN A 214 -12.23 9.56 11.07
C ASN A 214 -12.63 8.09 11.23
N ALA A 215 -13.70 7.62 10.58
CA ALA A 215 -14.05 6.21 10.61
C ALA A 215 -12.93 5.29 10.08
N ILE A 216 -12.21 5.74 9.03
CA ILE A 216 -11.06 5.01 8.50
C ILE A 216 -9.86 5.09 9.44
N ARG A 217 -9.64 6.26 10.08
CA ARG A 217 -8.56 6.46 11.06
C ARG A 217 -8.80 5.65 12.33
N GLU A 218 -9.98 5.71 12.91
CA GLU A 218 -10.35 4.91 14.10
C GLU A 218 -10.15 3.41 13.86
N ARG A 219 -10.54 2.92 12.69
CA ARG A 219 -10.28 1.53 12.30
C ARG A 219 -8.79 1.21 12.29
N ALA A 220 -7.94 2.12 11.77
CA ALA A 220 -6.51 1.92 11.65
C ALA A 220 -5.80 1.94 13.02
N TYR A 221 -6.11 2.94 13.84
CA TYR A 221 -5.47 3.14 15.17
C TYR A 221 -6.16 2.34 16.29
N GLY A 222 -7.37 1.83 16.07
CA GLY A 222 -8.16 1.13 17.09
C GLY A 222 -8.77 2.04 18.16
N ASN A 223 -8.65 3.36 18.02
CA ASN A 223 -9.16 4.37 18.95
C ASN A 223 -9.41 5.71 18.21
N SER A 224 -9.98 6.69 18.93
CA SER A 224 -10.31 8.01 18.39
C SER A 224 -9.25 9.09 18.67
N ASP A 225 -8.13 8.75 19.29
CA ASP A 225 -7.12 9.73 19.73
C ASP A 225 -6.44 10.46 18.56
N HIS A 226 -6.45 9.84 17.38
CA HIS A 226 -5.91 10.39 16.16
C HIS A 226 -6.96 11.01 15.22
N ASN A 227 -8.17 11.27 15.73
CA ASN A 227 -9.24 11.86 14.94
C ASN A 227 -8.95 13.34 14.63
N TYR A 228 -9.33 13.73 13.41
CA TYR A 228 -9.34 15.13 13.03
C TYR A 228 -10.57 15.83 13.63
N THR A 229 -10.39 17.07 14.05
CA THR A 229 -11.50 17.94 14.49
C THR A 229 -12.32 18.42 13.29
N SER A 230 -11.61 18.69 12.17
CA SER A 230 -12.20 19.06 10.89
C SER A 230 -11.23 18.63 9.80
N VAL A 231 -11.70 17.96 8.78
CA VAL A 231 -10.85 17.49 7.68
C VAL A 231 -10.61 18.60 6.66
N THR A 232 -9.39 18.65 6.17
CA THR A 232 -8.99 19.42 4.99
C THR A 232 -8.72 18.46 3.82
N LEU A 233 -8.54 19.01 2.62
CA LEU A 233 -8.20 18.21 1.44
C LEU A 233 -6.87 17.46 1.59
N ASP A 234 -5.89 18.05 2.30
CA ASP A 234 -4.60 17.39 2.53
C ASP A 234 -4.71 16.23 3.53
N GLU A 235 -5.54 16.36 4.54
CA GLU A 235 -5.80 15.30 5.54
C GLU A 235 -6.59 14.13 4.94
N ASP A 236 -7.55 14.40 4.08
CA ASP A 236 -8.26 13.41 3.30
C ASP A 236 -7.28 12.62 2.38
N ARG A 237 -6.44 13.32 1.63
CA ARG A 237 -5.43 12.71 0.77
C ARG A 237 -4.41 11.86 1.53
N LYS A 238 -3.99 12.25 2.73
CA LYS A 238 -3.13 11.42 3.58
C LYS A 238 -3.84 10.11 3.94
N SER A 239 -5.11 10.18 4.34
CA SER A 239 -5.91 9.00 4.65
C SER A 239 -6.08 8.08 3.44
N THR A 240 -6.27 8.64 2.25
CA THR A 240 -6.37 7.88 0.99
C THR A 240 -5.09 7.11 0.66
N ARG A 241 -3.91 7.71 0.86
CA ARG A 241 -2.63 7.03 0.57
C ARG A 241 -2.41 5.79 1.43
N LEU A 242 -2.83 5.86 2.70
CA LEU A 242 -2.70 4.76 3.66
C LEU A 242 -3.75 3.65 3.46
N ASN A 243 -4.84 3.94 2.79
CA ASN A 243 -5.94 3.02 2.58
C ASN A 243 -5.71 2.12 1.36
#